data_07f5effcef56e61f9fa99f21926c05b0
#
_entry.id   07f5effcef56e61f9fa99f21926c05b0
#
_cell.length_a   1.000
_cell.length_b   1.000
_cell.length_c   1.000
_cell.angle_alpha   90.00
_cell.angle_beta   90.00
_cell.angle_gamma   90.00
#
_symmetry.space_group_name_H-M   'P 1'
#
loop_
_entity.id
_entity.type
_entity.pdbx_description
1 polymer ?
#
loop_
_entity_poly.entity_id
_entity_poly.type
_entity_poly.pdbx_seq_one_letter_code
_entity_poly.pdbx_strand_id
1 'polypeptide(L)'
;MRTIKGPGIFLSQFISGEAPFNSLDGLAGWAAGKGYKAVQIPCNHPHIFDVEKAAESQAYCDDITGTLAEHGLAISELSTHLEGQLIAVNPVYGDAFDHFAPADVRGNDAARRAWATSKMN
;
A
#
# COMPACT_ATOMS: atom_id res chain seq x y z
N MET A 1 -8.92 -17.14 12.95
CA MET A 1 -8.73 -16.35 11.70
C MET A 1 -9.94 -16.53 10.80
N ARG A 2 -10.55 -15.44 10.34
CA ARG A 2 -11.69 -15.52 9.42
C ARG A 2 -11.17 -15.70 7.98
N THR A 3 -11.54 -16.78 7.33
CA THR A 3 -11.16 -17.02 5.92
C THR A 3 -11.99 -16.13 5.00
N ILE A 4 -11.34 -15.35 4.14
CA ILE A 4 -11.99 -14.61 3.06
C ILE A 4 -12.33 -15.59 1.96
N LYS A 5 -13.64 -15.66 1.60
CA LYS A 5 -14.10 -16.52 0.51
C LYS A 5 -14.48 -15.67 -0.69
N GLY A 6 -13.72 -15.77 -1.76
CA GLY A 6 -13.96 -15.07 -3.00
C GLY A 6 -12.69 -14.46 -3.60
N PRO A 7 -12.78 -13.87 -4.80
CA PRO A 7 -11.62 -13.30 -5.47
C PRO A 7 -11.16 -12.02 -4.78
N GLY A 8 -9.84 -11.82 -4.72
CA GLY A 8 -9.19 -10.57 -4.34
C GLY A 8 -8.55 -9.90 -5.55
N ILE A 9 -8.28 -8.60 -5.42
CA ILE A 9 -7.61 -7.82 -6.46
C ILE A 9 -6.58 -6.88 -5.88
N PHE A 10 -5.42 -6.77 -6.54
CA PHE A 10 -4.40 -5.78 -6.22
C PHE A 10 -4.75 -4.42 -6.82
N LEU A 11 -4.84 -3.38 -6.00
CA LEU A 11 -5.33 -2.07 -6.43
C LEU A 11 -4.30 -1.21 -7.14
N SER A 12 -3.00 -1.48 -7.02
CA SER A 12 -1.92 -0.59 -7.46
C SER A 12 -2.04 -0.14 -8.91
N GLN A 13 -2.37 -1.05 -9.80
CA GLN A 13 -2.44 -0.77 -11.24
C GLN A 13 -3.65 0.08 -11.67
N PHE A 14 -4.62 0.28 -10.76
CA PHE A 14 -5.83 1.05 -11.04
C PHE A 14 -5.77 2.46 -10.46
N ILE A 15 -4.87 2.73 -9.50
CA ILE A 15 -4.76 4.04 -8.85
C ILE A 15 -4.36 5.09 -9.89
N SER A 16 -5.16 6.16 -9.97
CA SER A 16 -4.94 7.27 -10.88
C SER A 16 -5.42 8.59 -10.26
N GLY A 17 -5.24 9.69 -10.98
CA GLY A 17 -5.74 11.01 -10.53
C GLY A 17 -7.24 11.23 -10.73
N GLU A 18 -7.94 10.29 -11.35
CA GLU A 18 -9.35 10.45 -11.74
C GLU A 18 -10.26 9.50 -10.96
N ALA A 19 -11.48 9.98 -10.63
CA ALA A 19 -12.49 9.14 -10.01
C ALA A 19 -12.93 7.98 -10.94
N PRO A 20 -13.23 6.79 -10.42
CA PRO A 20 -13.26 6.40 -9.00
C PRO A 20 -11.90 5.96 -8.43
N PHE A 21 -10.82 6.07 -9.21
CA PHE A 21 -9.51 5.47 -8.93
C PHE A 21 -8.57 6.36 -8.11
N ASN A 22 -9.04 7.53 -7.67
CA ASN A 22 -8.29 8.52 -6.91
C ASN A 22 -8.56 8.49 -5.40
N SER A 23 -9.36 7.55 -4.91
CA SER A 23 -9.68 7.37 -3.49
C SER A 23 -9.90 5.92 -3.13
N LEU A 24 -9.71 5.58 -1.84
CA LEU A 24 -9.96 4.22 -1.35
C LEU A 24 -11.43 3.83 -1.51
N ASP A 25 -12.35 4.74 -1.16
CA ASP A 25 -13.79 4.51 -1.27
C ASP A 25 -14.22 4.24 -2.72
N GLY A 26 -13.74 5.06 -3.67
CA GLY A 26 -14.01 4.87 -5.10
C GLY A 26 -13.48 3.53 -5.63
N LEU A 27 -12.24 3.19 -5.29
CA LEU A 27 -11.65 1.89 -5.65
C LEU A 27 -12.41 0.72 -5.03
N ALA A 28 -12.84 0.85 -3.77
CA ALA A 28 -13.63 -0.16 -3.07
C ALA A 28 -14.99 -0.39 -3.75
N GLY A 29 -15.72 0.67 -4.06
CA GLY A 29 -16.98 0.59 -4.78
C GLY A 29 -16.85 -0.06 -6.16
N TRP A 30 -15.79 0.33 -6.90
CA TRP A 30 -15.48 -0.28 -8.19
C TRP A 30 -15.16 -1.77 -8.08
N ALA A 31 -14.28 -2.16 -7.13
CA ALA A 31 -13.90 -3.56 -6.95
C ALA A 31 -15.09 -4.43 -6.51
N ALA A 32 -15.90 -3.95 -5.58
CA ALA A 32 -17.13 -4.63 -5.15
C ALA A 32 -18.13 -4.80 -6.30
N GLY A 33 -18.30 -3.77 -7.13
CA GLY A 33 -19.13 -3.81 -8.34
C GLY A 33 -18.69 -4.84 -9.37
N LYS A 34 -17.38 -5.21 -9.37
CA LYS A 34 -16.82 -6.29 -10.20
C LYS A 34 -16.92 -7.68 -9.55
N GLY A 35 -17.45 -7.77 -8.33
CA GLY A 35 -17.65 -9.05 -7.62
C GLY A 35 -16.46 -9.49 -6.76
N TYR A 36 -15.43 -8.66 -6.59
CA TYR A 36 -14.34 -8.95 -5.67
C TYR A 36 -14.82 -8.95 -4.21
N LYS A 37 -14.13 -9.71 -3.36
CA LYS A 37 -14.41 -9.86 -1.92
C LYS A 37 -13.26 -9.40 -1.04
N ALA A 38 -12.11 -9.15 -1.64
CA ALA A 38 -10.93 -8.66 -0.95
C ALA A 38 -10.10 -7.75 -1.85
N VAL A 39 -9.31 -6.89 -1.22
CA VAL A 39 -8.36 -6.01 -1.90
C VAL A 39 -6.98 -6.14 -1.27
N GLN A 40 -5.95 -6.14 -2.09
CA GLN A 40 -4.57 -5.91 -1.70
C GLN A 40 -4.27 -4.43 -1.92
N ILE A 41 -3.81 -3.74 -0.87
CA ILE A 41 -3.61 -2.29 -0.90
C ILE A 41 -2.11 -1.99 -0.97
N PRO A 42 -1.65 -1.17 -1.94
CA PRO A 42 -0.26 -0.72 -2.01
C PRO A 42 0.01 0.38 -0.97
N CYS A 43 1.14 0.30 -0.28
CA CYS A 43 1.54 1.25 0.77
C CYS A 43 2.31 2.48 0.24
N ASN A 44 2.61 2.53 -1.05
CA ASN A 44 3.33 3.63 -1.69
C ASN A 44 2.43 4.77 -2.22
N HIS A 45 1.15 4.76 -1.86
CA HIS A 45 0.17 5.80 -2.22
C HIS A 45 -0.50 6.35 -0.95
N PRO A 46 0.11 7.32 -0.23
CA PRO A 46 -0.41 7.80 1.07
C PRO A 46 -1.83 8.36 1.03
N HIS A 47 -2.30 8.86 -0.13
CA HIS A 47 -3.67 9.33 -0.30
C HIS A 47 -4.71 8.21 -0.39
N ILE A 48 -4.28 6.97 -0.64
CA ILE A 48 -5.13 5.76 -0.61
C ILE A 48 -4.99 5.05 0.73
N PHE A 49 -3.74 4.80 1.15
CA PHE A 49 -3.41 4.20 2.43
C PHE A 49 -2.06 4.72 2.93
N ASP A 50 -2.08 5.35 4.09
CA ASP A 50 -0.90 5.92 4.73
C ASP A 50 -0.39 4.96 5.81
N VAL A 51 0.70 4.25 5.50
CA VAL A 51 1.27 3.24 6.40
C VAL A 51 1.81 3.85 7.69
N GLU A 52 2.30 5.10 7.66
CA GLU A 52 2.80 5.79 8.85
C GLU A 52 1.65 6.12 9.81
N LYS A 53 0.55 6.66 9.30
CA LYS A 53 -0.66 6.88 10.10
C LYS A 53 -1.24 5.58 10.65
N ALA A 54 -1.20 4.52 9.85
CA ALA A 54 -1.69 3.21 10.29
C ALA A 54 -0.85 2.65 11.46
N ALA A 55 0.46 2.87 11.45
CA ALA A 55 1.34 2.46 12.54
C ALA A 55 1.09 3.24 13.85
N GLU A 56 0.58 4.46 13.77
CA GLU A 56 0.39 5.36 14.91
C GLU A 56 -1.06 5.43 15.43
N SER A 57 -2.05 5.04 14.61
CA SER A 57 -3.46 5.30 14.90
C SER A 57 -4.36 4.11 14.60
N GLN A 58 -4.87 3.49 15.66
CA GLN A 58 -5.91 2.46 15.55
C GLN A 58 -7.19 3.02 14.90
N ALA A 59 -7.58 4.26 15.23
CA ALA A 59 -8.75 4.89 14.64
C ALA A 59 -8.63 5.01 13.11
N TYR A 60 -7.44 5.35 12.60
CA TYR A 60 -7.19 5.36 11.16
C TYR A 60 -7.33 3.95 10.54
N CYS A 61 -6.82 2.92 11.20
CA CYS A 61 -7.00 1.54 10.74
C CYS A 61 -8.47 1.12 10.73
N ASP A 62 -9.24 1.54 11.73
CA ASP A 62 -10.66 1.27 11.83
C ASP A 62 -11.45 1.98 10.73
N ASP A 63 -11.10 3.23 10.39
CA ASP A 63 -11.69 3.98 9.28
C ASP A 63 -11.42 3.30 7.92
N ILE A 64 -10.19 2.85 7.69
CA ILE A 64 -9.83 2.12 6.45
C ILE A 64 -10.63 0.82 6.33
N THR A 65 -10.66 0.03 7.39
CA THR A 65 -11.40 -1.24 7.39
C THR A 65 -12.91 -1.01 7.31
N GLY A 66 -13.41 0.04 7.94
CA GLY A 66 -14.81 0.47 7.86
C GLY A 66 -15.23 0.83 6.44
N THR A 67 -14.45 1.68 5.76
CA THR A 67 -14.67 2.05 4.35
C THR A 67 -14.78 0.81 3.45
N LEU A 68 -13.87 -0.15 3.61
CA LEU A 68 -13.91 -1.38 2.82
C LEU A 68 -15.12 -2.25 3.17
N ALA A 69 -15.46 -2.34 4.45
CA ALA A 69 -16.59 -3.13 4.94
C ALA A 69 -17.95 -2.61 4.44
N GLU A 70 -18.10 -1.28 4.25
CA GLU A 70 -19.29 -0.69 3.64
C GLU A 70 -19.57 -1.21 2.23
N HIS A 71 -18.51 -1.57 1.50
CA HIS A 71 -18.60 -2.21 0.18
C HIS A 71 -18.55 -3.74 0.23
N GLY A 72 -18.56 -4.34 1.42
CA GLY A 72 -18.48 -5.79 1.61
C GLY A 72 -17.12 -6.40 1.27
N LEU A 73 -16.06 -5.59 1.35
CA LEU A 73 -14.67 -5.98 1.08
C LEU A 73 -13.88 -6.19 2.37
N ALA A 74 -12.83 -7.01 2.28
CA ALA A 74 -11.83 -7.16 3.32
C ALA A 74 -10.43 -6.87 2.76
N ILE A 75 -9.48 -6.52 3.62
CA ILE A 75 -8.07 -6.45 3.24
C ILE A 75 -7.52 -7.88 3.18
N SER A 76 -6.97 -8.28 2.05
CA SER A 76 -6.25 -9.54 1.92
C SER A 76 -4.78 -9.38 2.30
N GLU A 77 -4.19 -8.24 1.97
CA GLU A 77 -2.77 -7.98 2.12
C GLU A 77 -2.48 -6.47 2.00
N LEU A 78 -1.44 -5.99 2.68
CA LEU A 78 -0.79 -4.72 2.43
C LEU A 78 0.50 -4.98 1.65
N SER A 79 0.74 -4.20 0.59
CA SER A 79 1.90 -4.39 -0.28
C SER A 79 2.92 -3.26 -0.13
N THR A 80 4.10 -3.60 0.37
CA THR A 80 5.26 -2.71 0.52
C THR A 80 6.40 -3.12 -0.41
N HIS A 81 6.09 -3.66 -1.59
CA HIS A 81 7.11 -4.27 -2.46
C HIS A 81 8.13 -3.26 -3.00
N LEU A 82 7.78 -1.99 -3.20
CA LEU A 82 8.73 -0.97 -3.64
C LEU A 82 9.75 -0.64 -2.55
N GLU A 83 9.26 -0.42 -1.34
CA GLU A 83 10.08 -0.18 -0.16
C GLU A 83 10.91 -1.42 0.19
N GLY A 84 10.30 -2.60 0.10
CA GLY A 84 10.95 -3.89 0.37
C GLY A 84 12.16 -4.17 -0.52
N GLN A 85 12.16 -3.67 -1.76
CA GLN A 85 13.31 -3.77 -2.66
C GLN A 85 14.54 -3.03 -2.14
N LEU A 86 14.36 -2.03 -1.28
CA LEU A 86 15.47 -1.21 -0.75
C LEU A 86 16.12 -1.80 0.51
N ILE A 87 15.59 -2.88 1.06
CA ILE A 87 16.14 -3.55 2.26
C ILE A 87 17.49 -4.20 1.96
N ALA A 88 17.62 -4.85 0.80
CA ALA A 88 18.80 -5.66 0.44
C ALA A 88 19.20 -5.42 -1.03
N VAL A 89 19.46 -4.18 -1.38
CA VAL A 89 19.95 -3.81 -2.73
C VAL A 89 21.39 -4.24 -2.90
N ASN A 90 21.68 -4.95 -4.00
CA ASN A 90 23.06 -5.17 -4.39
C ASN A 90 23.70 -3.81 -4.74
N PRO A 91 24.90 -3.48 -4.20
CA PRO A 91 25.56 -2.19 -4.41
C PRO A 91 25.68 -1.75 -5.88
N VAL A 92 25.83 -2.70 -6.79
CA VAL A 92 25.89 -2.44 -8.26
C VAL A 92 24.63 -1.78 -8.79
N TYR A 93 23.48 -2.02 -8.16
CA TYR A 93 22.17 -1.49 -8.57
C TYR A 93 21.68 -0.35 -7.67
N GLY A 94 22.50 0.15 -6.75
CA GLY A 94 22.12 1.19 -5.79
C GLY A 94 21.45 2.39 -6.44
N ASP A 95 22.10 2.97 -7.45
CA ASP A 95 21.58 4.14 -8.18
C ASP A 95 20.27 3.86 -8.94
N ALA A 96 20.17 2.66 -9.50
CA ALA A 96 18.95 2.27 -10.25
C ALA A 96 17.72 2.15 -9.35
N PHE A 97 17.91 1.80 -8.07
CA PHE A 97 16.83 1.65 -7.09
C PHE A 97 16.55 2.91 -6.27
N ASP A 98 17.39 3.93 -6.37
CA ASP A 98 17.25 5.17 -5.58
C ASP A 98 15.89 5.86 -5.79
N HIS A 99 15.30 5.76 -6.98
CA HIS A 99 14.03 6.41 -7.29
C HIS A 99 12.84 5.85 -6.50
N PHE A 100 12.96 4.67 -5.90
CA PHE A 100 11.93 4.12 -4.99
C PHE A 100 11.95 4.77 -3.61
N ALA A 101 13.05 5.47 -3.27
CA ALA A 101 13.20 6.16 -2.00
C ALA A 101 12.81 7.64 -2.11
N PRO A 102 12.39 8.28 -1.01
CA PRO A 102 12.22 9.72 -0.96
C PRO A 102 13.55 10.45 -1.17
N ALA A 103 13.48 11.69 -1.67
CA ALA A 103 14.64 12.44 -2.15
C ALA A 103 15.74 12.66 -1.09
N ASP A 104 15.35 12.78 0.17
CA ASP A 104 16.23 13.06 1.32
C ASP A 104 17.14 11.89 1.71
N VAL A 105 16.82 10.67 1.29
CA VAL A 105 17.65 9.48 1.59
C VAL A 105 18.32 8.88 0.34
N ARG A 106 18.11 9.47 -0.83
CA ARG A 106 18.74 9.03 -2.09
C ARG A 106 20.27 9.22 -2.04
N GLY A 107 21.01 8.32 -2.69
CA GLY A 107 22.47 8.35 -2.71
C GLY A 107 23.12 7.91 -1.41
N ASN A 108 22.36 7.50 -0.40
CA ASN A 108 22.87 7.02 0.89
C ASN A 108 22.25 5.66 1.22
N ASP A 109 23.01 4.58 0.99
CA ASP A 109 22.53 3.21 1.16
C ASP A 109 22.05 2.91 2.57
N ALA A 110 22.74 3.43 3.59
CA ALA A 110 22.38 3.19 5.00
C ALA A 110 21.07 3.91 5.36
N ALA A 111 20.91 5.18 4.95
CA ALA A 111 19.71 5.96 5.20
C ALA A 111 18.50 5.38 4.43
N ARG A 112 18.70 5.00 3.18
CA ARG A 112 17.69 4.37 2.32
C ARG A 112 17.19 3.05 2.91
N ARG A 113 18.12 2.21 3.39
CA ARG A 113 17.80 0.93 4.05
C ARG A 113 17.04 1.16 5.36
N ALA A 114 17.47 2.10 6.18
CA ALA A 114 16.81 2.44 7.44
C ALA A 114 15.36 2.93 7.19
N TRP A 115 15.19 3.81 6.20
CA TRP A 115 13.87 4.26 5.78
C TRP A 115 12.98 3.09 5.31
N ALA A 116 13.50 2.24 4.42
CA ALA A 116 12.75 1.09 3.91
C ALA A 116 12.36 0.11 5.04
N THR A 117 13.28 -0.15 5.99
CA THR A 117 13.01 -1.01 7.15
C THR A 117 11.89 -0.44 8.01
N SER A 118 11.81 0.88 8.18
CA SER A 118 10.75 1.50 8.97
C SER A 118 9.35 1.30 8.36
N LYS A 119 9.26 1.06 7.05
CA LYS A 119 8.00 0.78 6.36
C LYS A 119 7.55 -0.68 6.48
N MET A 120 8.44 -1.58 6.94
CA MET A 120 8.16 -3.01 7.12
C MET A 120 7.72 -3.36 8.54
N ASN A 121 7.99 -2.48 9.51
CA ASN A 121 7.68 -2.69 10.93
C ASN A 121 6.29 -2.15 11.26
#